data_49cfbfe312a2e55a4e6d45bc773322b2
#
_entry.id   49cfbfe312a2e55a4e6d45bc773322b2
#
_cell.length_a   1.000
_cell.length_b   1.000
_cell.length_c   1.000
_cell.angle_alpha   90.00
_cell.angle_beta   90.00
_cell.angle_gamma   90.00
#
_symmetry.space_group_name_H-M   'P 1'
#
loop_
_entity.id
_entity.type
_entity.pdbx_description
1 polymer ?
#
loop_
_entity_poly.entity_id
_entity_poly.type
_entity_poly.pdbx_seq_one_letter_code
_entity_poly.pdbx_strand_id
1 'polypeptide(L)'
;MSLKDKVIFISGGSRGIGLAMVKKAAEDGAKVVIAAKTADPHPKLPGTIYTAAEEIVEVGGEALPVICDIRNEDNVRDAVNQAVDHFGGIDICINNASAIQLTNVTDTEMKRYDLMHQINGRGTYMVSKFCLPHLKKSDNPHILNLAPPLDMEAKWFAGTVAYTMAKYTM
;
A
#
# COMPACT_ATOMS: atom_id res chain seq x y z
N MET A 1 0.71 -7.00 -22.16
CA MET A 1 -0.30 -6.03 -21.67
C MET A 1 0.46 -4.80 -21.27
N SER A 2 0.00 -3.60 -21.63
CA SER A 2 0.59 -2.33 -21.21
C SER A 2 -0.20 -1.76 -20.04
N LEU A 3 0.48 -1.04 -19.14
CA LEU A 3 -0.14 -0.27 -18.04
C LEU A 3 -0.42 1.18 -18.48
N LYS A 4 -0.23 1.50 -19.75
CA LYS A 4 -0.45 2.84 -20.28
C LYS A 4 -1.84 3.35 -19.88
N ASP A 5 -1.88 4.56 -19.34
CA ASP A 5 -3.06 5.29 -18.86
C ASP A 5 -3.83 4.61 -17.70
N LYS A 6 -3.34 3.48 -17.15
CA LYS A 6 -3.95 2.83 -16.00
C LYS A 6 -3.65 3.58 -14.71
N VAL A 7 -4.67 3.80 -13.91
CA VAL A 7 -4.54 4.48 -12.60
C VAL A 7 -4.29 3.44 -11.51
N ILE A 8 -3.14 3.55 -10.85
CA ILE A 8 -2.72 2.68 -9.74
C ILE A 8 -2.82 3.44 -8.42
N PHE A 9 -3.63 2.96 -7.50
CA PHE A 9 -3.65 3.41 -6.11
C PHE A 9 -2.80 2.48 -5.26
N ILE A 10 -1.71 2.97 -4.67
CA ILE A 10 -0.84 2.17 -3.80
C ILE A 10 -0.80 2.69 -2.37
N SER A 11 -1.04 1.81 -1.41
CA SER A 11 -0.75 2.11 -0.01
C SER A 11 0.73 1.83 0.31
N GLY A 12 1.42 2.80 0.93
CA GLY A 12 2.84 2.64 1.32
C GLY A 12 3.84 2.68 0.16
N GLY A 13 3.55 3.45 -0.90
CA GLY A 13 4.39 3.58 -2.09
C GLY A 13 5.57 4.57 -1.96
N SER A 14 5.83 5.15 -0.78
CA SER A 14 6.84 6.19 -0.61
C SER A 14 8.30 5.69 -0.58
N ARG A 15 8.53 4.38 -0.54
CA ARG A 15 9.87 3.77 -0.46
C ARG A 15 9.84 2.26 -0.72
N GLY A 16 11.06 1.67 -0.79
CA GLY A 16 11.26 0.22 -0.82
C GLY A 16 10.51 -0.48 -1.95
N ILE A 17 9.90 -1.63 -1.64
CA ILE A 17 9.20 -2.48 -2.63
C ILE A 17 8.06 -1.70 -3.30
N GLY A 18 7.27 -0.95 -2.53
CA GLY A 18 6.15 -0.17 -3.07
C GLY A 18 6.61 0.85 -4.10
N LEU A 19 7.65 1.62 -3.80
CA LEU A 19 8.21 2.61 -4.75
C LEU A 19 8.77 1.92 -6.00
N ALA A 20 9.53 0.82 -5.83
CA ALA A 20 10.10 0.09 -6.96
C ALA A 20 9.02 -0.44 -7.93
N MET A 21 7.91 -0.98 -7.39
CA MET A 21 6.79 -1.45 -8.20
C MET A 21 6.14 -0.32 -9.00
N VAL A 22 5.86 0.81 -8.35
CA VAL A 22 5.15 1.90 -9.04
C VAL A 22 6.04 2.69 -9.99
N LYS A 23 7.37 2.77 -9.74
CA LYS A 23 8.31 3.28 -10.73
C LYS A 23 8.30 2.42 -11.99
N LYS A 24 8.36 1.10 -11.82
CA LYS A 24 8.29 0.17 -12.97
C LYS A 24 6.97 0.25 -13.73
N ALA A 25 5.86 0.42 -13.02
CA ALA A 25 4.56 0.63 -13.65
C ALA A 25 4.48 1.99 -14.38
N ALA A 26 5.07 3.04 -13.83
CA ALA A 26 5.14 4.36 -14.44
C ALA A 26 5.97 4.38 -15.74
N GLU A 27 7.10 3.63 -15.78
CA GLU A 27 7.87 3.41 -17.03
C GLU A 27 7.02 2.77 -18.13
N ASP A 28 5.99 1.98 -17.77
CA ASP A 28 5.03 1.36 -18.71
C ASP A 28 3.78 2.24 -18.94
N GLY A 29 3.81 3.50 -18.48
CA GLY A 29 2.81 4.53 -18.72
C GLY A 29 1.65 4.58 -17.73
N ALA A 30 1.77 3.97 -16.54
CA ALA A 30 0.76 4.08 -15.50
C ALA A 30 0.78 5.45 -14.81
N LYS A 31 -0.40 5.88 -14.34
CA LYS A 31 -0.61 7.00 -13.43
C LYS A 31 -0.67 6.49 -11.99
N VAL A 32 0.06 7.11 -11.08
CA VAL A 32 0.26 6.55 -9.73
C VAL A 32 -0.25 7.48 -8.64
N VAL A 33 -1.10 6.97 -7.76
CA VAL A 33 -1.48 7.63 -6.49
C VAL A 33 -0.69 6.99 -5.36
N ILE A 34 0.19 7.77 -4.72
CA ILE A 34 1.03 7.31 -3.60
C ILE A 34 0.35 7.68 -2.27
N ALA A 35 -0.41 6.74 -1.70
CA ALA A 35 -1.08 6.93 -0.43
C ALA A 35 -0.20 6.45 0.73
N ALA A 36 0.42 7.38 1.47
CA ALA A 36 1.21 7.05 2.65
C ALA A 36 1.27 8.23 3.63
N LYS A 37 1.63 7.94 4.89
CA LYS A 37 1.66 8.96 5.95
C LYS A 37 2.95 9.79 6.01
N THR A 38 4.01 9.36 5.31
CA THR A 38 5.33 9.99 5.40
C THR A 38 5.41 11.16 4.43
N ALA A 39 5.06 12.37 4.90
CA ALA A 39 5.18 13.62 4.17
C ALA A 39 6.53 14.31 4.44
N ASP A 40 7.03 14.20 5.68
CA ASP A 40 8.28 14.82 6.10
C ASP A 40 9.45 13.83 6.09
N PRO A 41 10.68 14.27 5.84
CA PRO A 41 11.87 13.44 5.92
C PRO A 41 12.02 12.80 7.32
N HIS A 42 12.38 11.52 7.35
CA HIS A 42 12.60 10.79 8.58
C HIS A 42 14.09 10.46 8.75
N PRO A 43 14.70 10.68 9.96
CA PRO A 43 16.15 10.54 10.16
C PRO A 43 16.72 9.14 9.82
N LYS A 44 15.91 8.11 9.92
CA LYS A 44 16.31 6.70 9.75
C LYS A 44 15.73 6.02 8.51
N LEU A 45 14.79 6.65 7.82
CA LEU A 45 14.08 6.03 6.70
C LEU A 45 14.09 6.99 5.51
N PRO A 46 14.62 6.60 4.36
CA PRO A 46 14.67 7.46 3.18
C PRO A 46 13.27 7.64 2.57
N GLY A 47 13.09 8.76 1.90
CA GLY A 47 11.96 9.04 1.03
C GLY A 47 10.68 9.47 1.76
N THR A 48 9.93 10.30 1.06
CA THR A 48 8.60 10.79 1.41
C THR A 48 7.64 10.48 0.25
N ILE A 49 6.35 10.78 0.40
CA ILE A 49 5.42 10.70 -0.73
C ILE A 49 5.81 11.67 -1.85
N TYR A 50 6.42 12.79 -1.51
CA TYR A 50 6.84 13.82 -2.48
C TYR A 50 8.07 13.39 -3.26
N THR A 51 9.14 12.93 -2.58
CA THR A 51 10.32 12.41 -3.28
C THR A 51 10.01 11.19 -4.14
N ALA A 52 9.07 10.34 -3.70
CA ALA A 52 8.61 9.23 -4.51
C ALA A 52 7.84 9.69 -5.76
N ALA A 53 7.04 10.76 -5.66
CA ALA A 53 6.37 11.35 -6.81
C ALA A 53 7.37 11.97 -7.80
N GLU A 54 8.40 12.65 -7.30
CA GLU A 54 9.50 13.18 -8.13
C GLU A 54 10.20 12.06 -8.91
N GLU A 55 10.55 10.95 -8.23
CA GLU A 55 11.17 9.80 -8.87
C GLU A 55 10.29 9.13 -9.94
N ILE A 56 8.96 9.17 -9.79
CA ILE A 56 8.03 8.67 -10.80
C ILE A 56 7.98 9.61 -12.01
N VAL A 57 8.00 10.92 -11.79
CA VAL A 57 8.05 11.91 -12.87
C VAL A 57 9.37 11.83 -13.65
N GLU A 58 10.49 11.60 -12.97
CA GLU A 58 11.81 11.42 -13.60
C GLU A 58 11.85 10.25 -14.59
N VAL A 59 11.07 9.19 -14.36
CA VAL A 59 10.96 8.05 -15.30
C VAL A 59 9.85 8.23 -16.34
N GLY A 60 9.27 9.44 -16.42
CA GLY A 60 8.27 9.79 -17.43
C GLY A 60 6.82 9.48 -17.05
N GLY A 61 6.54 9.13 -15.79
CA GLY A 61 5.19 8.85 -15.30
C GLY A 61 4.47 10.07 -14.72
N GLU A 62 3.20 9.86 -14.35
CA GLU A 62 2.39 10.82 -13.61
C GLU A 62 2.17 10.32 -12.17
N ALA A 63 2.34 11.19 -11.16
CA ALA A 63 2.17 10.81 -9.77
C ALA A 63 1.36 11.82 -8.96
N LEU A 64 0.46 11.32 -8.13
CA LEU A 64 -0.29 12.08 -7.13
C LEU A 64 0.13 11.62 -5.72
N PRO A 65 0.94 12.39 -4.98
CA PRO A 65 1.22 12.09 -3.58
C PRO A 65 0.05 12.50 -2.69
N VAL A 66 -0.42 11.57 -1.83
CA VAL A 66 -1.54 11.81 -0.91
C VAL A 66 -1.16 11.37 0.50
N ILE A 67 -1.31 12.28 1.47
CA ILE A 67 -1.10 11.95 2.89
C ILE A 67 -2.24 11.04 3.35
N CYS A 68 -1.93 9.81 3.74
CA CYS A 68 -2.92 8.84 4.15
C CYS A 68 -2.37 7.89 5.23
N ASP A 69 -2.99 7.90 6.40
CA ASP A 69 -2.82 6.82 7.38
C ASP A 69 -3.94 5.80 7.16
N ILE A 70 -3.59 4.61 6.67
CA ILE A 70 -4.58 3.56 6.34
C ILE A 70 -5.31 2.97 7.56
N ARG A 71 -4.95 3.38 8.78
CA ARG A 71 -5.68 3.03 9.99
C ARG A 71 -6.92 3.90 10.20
N ASN A 72 -6.95 5.08 9.57
CA ASN A 72 -8.04 6.06 9.67
C ASN A 72 -8.96 5.95 8.43
N GLU A 73 -10.25 5.71 8.68
CA GLU A 73 -11.24 5.51 7.62
C GLU A 73 -11.45 6.76 6.77
N ASP A 74 -11.50 7.94 7.39
CA ASP A 74 -11.67 9.20 6.68
C ASP A 74 -10.48 9.51 5.80
N ASN A 75 -9.24 9.27 6.30
CA ASN A 75 -8.04 9.45 5.47
C ASN A 75 -8.03 8.56 4.22
N VAL A 76 -8.48 7.30 4.36
CA VAL A 76 -8.53 6.38 3.21
C VAL A 76 -9.60 6.82 2.21
N ARG A 77 -10.80 7.18 2.71
CA ARG A 77 -11.88 7.67 1.85
C ARG A 77 -11.45 8.93 1.08
N ASP A 78 -10.87 9.88 1.78
CA ASP A 78 -10.44 11.15 1.20
C ASP A 78 -9.29 10.95 0.19
N ALA A 79 -8.36 10.03 0.46
CA ALA A 79 -7.30 9.69 -0.48
C ALA A 79 -7.84 9.06 -1.77
N VAL A 80 -8.82 8.17 -1.65
CA VAL A 80 -9.50 7.57 -2.81
C VAL A 80 -10.26 8.62 -3.60
N ASN A 81 -10.98 9.53 -2.94
CA ASN A 81 -11.68 10.63 -3.60
C ASN A 81 -10.71 11.53 -4.37
N GLN A 82 -9.58 11.94 -3.76
CA GLN A 82 -8.54 12.71 -4.44
C GLN A 82 -7.99 11.99 -5.68
N ALA A 83 -7.78 10.68 -5.60
CA ALA A 83 -7.34 9.87 -6.75
C ALA A 83 -8.34 9.93 -7.90
N VAL A 84 -9.62 9.77 -7.59
CA VAL A 84 -10.71 9.79 -8.59
C VAL A 84 -10.91 11.17 -9.17
N ASP A 85 -10.88 12.22 -8.36
CA ASP A 85 -11.02 13.60 -8.80
C ASP A 85 -9.87 14.02 -9.73
N HIS A 86 -8.65 13.52 -9.46
CA HIS A 86 -7.45 13.88 -10.22
C HIS A 86 -7.29 13.08 -11.52
N PHE A 87 -7.50 11.75 -11.47
CA PHE A 87 -7.25 10.85 -12.60
C PHE A 87 -8.51 10.26 -13.24
N GLY A 88 -9.70 10.54 -12.69
CA GLY A 88 -10.98 10.07 -13.22
C GLY A 88 -11.42 8.67 -12.77
N GLY A 89 -10.56 7.91 -12.09
CA GLY A 89 -10.89 6.56 -11.65
C GLY A 89 -9.72 5.83 -11.01
N ILE A 90 -9.91 4.54 -10.74
CA ILE A 90 -8.85 3.62 -10.24
C ILE A 90 -9.00 2.29 -10.98
N ASP A 91 -7.94 1.82 -11.61
CA ASP A 91 -7.87 0.53 -12.30
C ASP A 91 -7.23 -0.57 -11.44
N ILE A 92 -6.23 -0.20 -10.64
CA ILE A 92 -5.44 -1.14 -9.85
C ILE A 92 -5.28 -0.61 -8.42
N CYS A 93 -5.58 -1.44 -7.43
CA CYS A 93 -5.32 -1.18 -6.02
C CYS A 93 -4.18 -2.07 -5.54
N ILE A 94 -3.11 -1.47 -4.99
CA ILE A 94 -1.97 -2.21 -4.42
C ILE A 94 -1.93 -1.99 -2.90
N ASN A 95 -2.22 -3.04 -2.15
CA ASN A 95 -2.07 -3.07 -0.70
C ASN A 95 -0.65 -3.50 -0.34
N ASN A 96 0.24 -2.51 -0.20
CA ASN A 96 1.65 -2.73 0.12
C ASN A 96 2.02 -2.20 1.52
N ALA A 97 1.30 -1.22 2.07
CA ALA A 97 1.59 -0.71 3.41
C ALA A 97 1.58 -1.84 4.44
N SER A 98 2.64 -1.92 5.24
CA SER A 98 2.81 -2.99 6.23
C SER A 98 3.49 -2.48 7.50
N ALA A 99 3.14 -3.08 8.63
CA ALA A 99 3.89 -3.01 9.87
C ALA A 99 4.49 -4.38 10.19
N ILE A 100 5.73 -4.37 10.67
CA ILE A 100 6.48 -5.59 10.98
C ILE A 100 7.05 -5.52 12.40
N GLN A 101 6.94 -6.63 13.13
CA GLN A 101 7.64 -6.90 14.38
C GLN A 101 7.94 -8.39 14.44
N LEU A 102 9.22 -8.75 14.37
CA LEU A 102 9.67 -10.14 14.36
C LEU A 102 10.11 -10.55 15.78
N THR A 103 9.14 -10.68 16.67
CA THR A 103 9.34 -11.12 18.05
C THR A 103 8.50 -12.36 18.33
N ASN A 104 8.95 -13.19 19.28
CA ASN A 104 8.18 -14.35 19.73
C ASN A 104 6.92 -13.92 20.52
N VAL A 105 6.11 -14.89 20.92
CA VAL A 105 4.82 -14.65 21.58
C VAL A 105 4.98 -13.90 22.91
N THR A 106 5.99 -14.25 23.70
CA THR A 106 6.20 -13.67 25.04
C THR A 106 6.74 -12.25 24.98
N ASP A 107 7.49 -11.91 23.94
CA ASP A 107 8.18 -10.62 23.80
C ASP A 107 7.41 -9.62 22.91
N THR A 108 6.29 -10.04 22.32
CA THR A 108 5.47 -9.16 21.50
C THR A 108 4.58 -8.28 22.38
N GLU A 109 4.90 -6.99 22.46
CA GLU A 109 4.05 -6.02 23.13
C GLU A 109 2.71 -5.87 22.42
N MET A 110 1.59 -5.79 23.16
CA MET A 110 0.24 -5.68 22.60
C MET A 110 0.08 -4.46 21.68
N LYS A 111 0.72 -3.34 21.99
CA LYS A 111 0.72 -2.17 21.07
C LYS A 111 1.31 -2.48 19.69
N ARG A 112 2.26 -3.41 19.59
CA ARG A 112 2.86 -3.85 18.32
C ARG A 112 1.96 -4.86 17.61
N TYR A 113 1.36 -5.76 18.37
CA TYR A 113 0.34 -6.66 17.87
C TYR A 113 -0.81 -5.88 17.22
N ASP A 114 -1.39 -4.93 17.96
CA ASP A 114 -2.49 -4.09 17.49
C ASP A 114 -2.10 -3.29 16.24
N LEU A 115 -0.89 -2.69 16.23
CA LEU A 115 -0.39 -1.93 15.08
C LEU A 115 -0.31 -2.81 13.82
N MET A 116 0.24 -4.03 13.94
CA MET A 116 0.35 -4.95 12.81
C MET A 116 -1.02 -5.34 12.27
N HIS A 117 -1.98 -5.67 13.13
CA HIS A 117 -3.34 -6.02 12.71
C HIS A 117 -4.12 -4.84 12.13
N GLN A 118 -3.96 -3.64 12.71
CA GLN A 118 -4.58 -2.42 12.17
C GLN A 118 -4.07 -2.07 10.77
N ILE A 119 -2.79 -2.28 10.49
CA ILE A 119 -2.20 -1.94 9.18
C ILE A 119 -2.38 -3.08 8.20
N ASN A 120 -1.89 -4.30 8.53
CA ASN A 120 -1.83 -5.39 7.57
C ASN A 120 -3.22 -5.96 7.24
N GLY A 121 -4.06 -6.22 8.24
CA GLY A 121 -5.41 -6.76 8.02
C GLY A 121 -6.45 -5.67 7.76
N ARG A 122 -6.77 -4.89 8.81
CA ARG A 122 -7.83 -3.88 8.74
C ARG A 122 -7.56 -2.82 7.67
N GLY A 123 -6.32 -2.34 7.56
CA GLY A 123 -5.94 -1.32 6.58
C GLY A 123 -6.06 -1.83 5.14
N THR A 124 -5.60 -3.05 4.86
CA THR A 124 -5.78 -3.72 3.56
C THR A 124 -7.24 -3.85 3.17
N TYR A 125 -8.09 -4.33 4.11
CA TYR A 125 -9.53 -4.41 3.87
C TYR A 125 -10.14 -3.04 3.56
N MET A 126 -9.78 -2.02 4.35
CA MET A 126 -10.34 -0.69 4.23
C MET A 126 -9.95 0.00 2.90
N VAL A 127 -8.69 -0.07 2.50
CA VAL A 127 -8.24 0.46 1.20
C VAL A 127 -8.96 -0.26 0.06
N SER A 128 -9.04 -1.59 0.11
CA SER A 128 -9.77 -2.37 -0.89
C SER A 128 -11.26 -2.00 -0.94
N LYS A 129 -11.91 -1.84 0.22
CA LYS A 129 -13.32 -1.44 0.34
C LYS A 129 -13.60 -0.12 -0.38
N PHE A 130 -12.77 0.90 -0.17
CA PHE A 130 -12.98 2.21 -0.78
C PHE A 130 -12.57 2.28 -2.25
N CYS A 131 -11.56 1.52 -2.69
CA CYS A 131 -11.20 1.43 -4.10
C CYS A 131 -12.22 0.63 -4.93
N LEU A 132 -12.88 -0.38 -4.35
CA LEU A 132 -13.71 -1.34 -5.06
C LEU A 132 -14.84 -0.72 -5.93
N PRO A 133 -15.58 0.31 -5.50
CA PRO A 133 -16.61 0.95 -6.35
C PRO A 133 -16.05 1.57 -7.64
N HIS A 134 -14.81 2.03 -7.60
CA HIS A 134 -14.09 2.62 -8.74
C HIS A 134 -13.47 1.54 -9.62
N LEU A 135 -12.86 0.52 -9.02
CA LEU A 135 -12.32 -0.64 -9.72
C LEU A 135 -13.39 -1.33 -10.59
N LYS A 136 -14.63 -1.46 -10.08
CA LYS A 136 -15.74 -2.06 -10.84
C LYS A 136 -16.10 -1.32 -12.13
N LYS A 137 -15.61 -0.09 -12.33
CA LYS A 137 -15.82 0.70 -13.55
C LYS A 137 -14.66 0.57 -14.53
N SER A 138 -13.56 -0.09 -14.14
CA SER A 138 -12.42 -0.34 -15.01
C SER A 138 -12.67 -1.56 -15.90
N ASP A 139 -12.12 -1.53 -17.11
CA ASP A 139 -12.17 -2.66 -18.05
C ASP A 139 -11.35 -3.87 -17.60
N ASN A 140 -10.33 -3.64 -16.77
CA ASN A 140 -9.43 -4.68 -16.27
C ASN A 140 -8.99 -4.40 -14.83
N PRO A 141 -9.91 -4.52 -13.86
CA PRO A 141 -9.63 -4.17 -12.47
C PRO A 141 -8.77 -5.22 -11.76
N HIS A 142 -7.84 -4.75 -10.92
CA HIS A 142 -7.01 -5.63 -10.09
C HIS A 142 -6.88 -5.12 -8.66
N ILE A 143 -6.86 -6.05 -7.70
CA ILE A 143 -6.40 -5.81 -6.33
C ILE A 143 -5.20 -6.71 -6.08
N LEU A 144 -4.05 -6.11 -5.79
CA LEU A 144 -2.82 -6.81 -5.44
C LEU A 144 -2.54 -6.63 -3.93
N ASN A 145 -2.52 -7.72 -3.20
CA ASN A 145 -2.13 -7.74 -1.78
C ASN A 145 -0.71 -8.30 -1.64
N LEU A 146 0.19 -7.57 -0.96
CA LEU A 146 1.54 -8.03 -0.67
C LEU A 146 1.52 -8.99 0.53
N ALA A 147 0.82 -10.11 0.38
CA ALA A 147 0.68 -11.17 1.37
C ALA A 147 1.83 -12.20 1.25
N PRO A 148 2.10 -13.01 2.29
CA PRO A 148 2.99 -14.16 2.16
C PRO A 148 2.33 -15.26 1.30
N PRO A 149 3.11 -16.22 0.78
CA PRO A 149 2.53 -17.42 0.19
C PRO A 149 1.70 -18.17 1.23
N LEU A 150 0.64 -18.86 0.78
CA LEU A 150 -0.20 -19.69 1.66
C LEU A 150 0.53 -20.99 1.98
N ASP A 151 1.36 -20.96 2.99
CA ASP A 151 2.13 -22.09 3.48
C ASP A 151 1.90 -22.26 4.98
N MET A 152 1.28 -23.38 5.38
CA MET A 152 0.88 -23.67 6.75
C MET A 152 1.94 -24.47 7.54
N GLU A 153 3.17 -24.59 7.03
CA GLU A 153 4.25 -25.22 7.78
C GLU A 153 4.54 -24.46 9.09
N ALA A 154 4.72 -25.22 10.17
CA ALA A 154 4.93 -24.68 11.51
C ALA A 154 6.10 -23.68 11.61
N LYS A 155 7.13 -23.83 10.78
CA LYS A 155 8.29 -22.92 10.74
C LYS A 155 7.92 -21.45 10.48
N TRP A 156 6.84 -21.19 9.74
CA TRP A 156 6.37 -19.84 9.42
C TRP A 156 5.60 -19.18 10.57
N PHE A 157 5.12 -19.99 11.51
CA PHE A 157 4.41 -19.52 12.69
C PHE A 157 5.30 -19.49 13.92
N ALA A 158 6.32 -20.35 13.98
CA ALA A 158 7.20 -20.49 15.11
C ALA A 158 7.99 -19.24 15.41
N GLY A 159 8.11 -18.43 16.09
CA GLY A 159 8.99 -17.28 16.36
C GLY A 159 8.41 -15.91 15.97
N THR A 160 7.42 -15.85 15.11
CA THR A 160 6.84 -14.57 14.68
C THR A 160 5.31 -14.61 14.56
N VAL A 161 4.65 -15.28 15.50
CA VAL A 161 3.21 -15.59 15.45
C VAL A 161 2.35 -14.35 15.19
N ALA A 162 2.57 -13.26 15.92
CA ALA A 162 1.80 -12.03 15.79
C ALA A 162 1.91 -11.41 14.38
N TYR A 163 3.12 -11.39 13.80
CA TYR A 163 3.33 -10.89 12.45
C TYR A 163 2.72 -11.82 11.41
N THR A 164 2.92 -13.13 11.55
CA THR A 164 2.36 -14.14 10.65
C THR A 164 0.83 -14.05 10.64
N MET A 165 0.18 -14.02 11.80
CA MET A 165 -1.27 -13.83 11.91
C MET A 165 -1.72 -12.57 11.15
N ALA A 166 -1.06 -11.42 11.39
CA ALA A 166 -1.42 -10.17 10.74
C ALA A 166 -1.24 -10.21 9.22
N LYS A 167 -0.21 -10.90 8.71
CA LYS A 167 0.02 -11.04 7.26
C LYS A 167 -0.93 -12.03 6.60
N TYR A 168 -1.37 -13.06 7.28
CA TYR A 168 -2.34 -14.01 6.74
C TYR A 168 -3.78 -13.46 6.71
N THR A 169 -4.03 -12.28 7.29
CA THR A 169 -5.32 -11.59 7.16
C THR A 169 -5.44 -10.72 5.91
N MET A 170 -4.37 -10.57 5.13
CA MET A 170 -4.38 -9.83 3.87
C MET A 170 -4.98 -10.69 2.75
#